data_af238aef90a8559984adabd3c5d4d1bf
#
_entry.id   af238aef90a8559984adabd3c5d4d1bf
#
_cell.length_a   1.000
_cell.length_b   1.000
_cell.length_c   1.000
_cell.angle_alpha   90.00
_cell.angle_beta   90.00
_cell.angle_gamma   90.00
#
_symmetry.space_group_name_H-M   'P 1'
#
loop_
_entity.id
_entity.type
_entity.pdbx_description
1 polymer ?
#
loop_
_entity_poly.entity_id
_entity_poly.type
_entity_poly.pdbx_seq_one_letter_code
_entity_poly.pdbx_strand_id
1 'polypeptide(L)'
;LVHKMPQAPPSYYHLHLVSDATGETLTTIAKAASVQYAQVRPIEHMHPLVRTSRQLKRVLQEIEQAPGIVLYTIVNKDLMEELERRCRELKVPCLHVLQPIMQVFESYLGAPQTPTVAGQHVLDADYFRRIDALNFTMTHDDGRLPDDLNTADIVLLGISRTSKTPTSIYLANRG
;
A
#
# COMPACT_ATOMS: atom_id res chain seq x y z
N LEU A 1 -36.99 -7.32 29.12
CA LEU A 1 -35.70 -7.47 28.45
C LEU A 1 -35.96 -7.59 26.96
N VAL A 2 -35.87 -6.45 26.22
CA VAL A 2 -35.99 -6.46 24.77
C VAL A 2 -34.66 -7.01 24.24
N HIS A 3 -34.66 -8.22 23.73
CA HIS A 3 -33.57 -8.83 23.03
C HIS A 3 -33.37 -8.06 21.72
N LYS A 4 -32.36 -7.16 21.68
CA LYS A 4 -31.99 -6.46 20.44
C LYS A 4 -31.45 -7.52 19.48
N MET A 5 -32.25 -7.86 18.46
CA MET A 5 -31.78 -8.74 17.38
C MET A 5 -30.48 -8.18 16.81
N PRO A 6 -29.45 -9.00 16.55
CA PRO A 6 -28.25 -8.53 15.88
C PRO A 6 -28.66 -7.95 14.53
N GLN A 7 -28.37 -6.67 14.32
CA GLN A 7 -28.52 -6.05 13.00
C GLN A 7 -27.67 -6.83 12.01
N ALA A 8 -28.23 -7.16 10.86
CA ALA A 8 -27.46 -7.75 9.76
C ALA A 8 -26.25 -6.84 9.48
N PRO A 9 -25.05 -7.40 9.26
CA PRO A 9 -23.86 -6.60 8.96
C PRO A 9 -24.14 -5.73 7.73
N PRO A 10 -23.58 -4.52 7.67
CA PRO A 10 -23.75 -3.66 6.50
C PRO A 10 -23.23 -4.39 5.27
N SER A 11 -23.88 -4.22 4.13
CA SER A 11 -23.46 -4.81 2.86
C SER A 11 -22.12 -4.21 2.35
N TYR A 12 -21.71 -3.09 2.91
CA TYR A 12 -20.43 -2.40 2.66
C TYR A 12 -19.96 -1.66 3.90
N TYR A 13 -18.66 -1.34 3.93
CA TYR A 13 -18.05 -0.51 4.98
C TYR A 13 -16.95 0.37 4.37
N HIS A 14 -16.73 1.54 4.98
CA HIS A 14 -15.62 2.41 4.59
C HIS A 14 -14.31 1.95 5.25
N LEU A 15 -13.24 1.98 4.47
CA LEU A 15 -11.90 1.60 4.90
C LEU A 15 -10.90 2.67 4.45
N HIS A 16 -10.40 3.43 5.41
CA HIS A 16 -9.41 4.50 5.19
C HIS A 16 -8.00 3.96 5.40
N LEU A 17 -7.15 4.11 4.39
CA LEU A 17 -5.76 3.68 4.38
C LEU A 17 -4.86 4.92 4.38
N VAL A 18 -4.29 5.28 5.53
CA VAL A 18 -3.56 6.55 5.73
C VAL A 18 -2.06 6.28 5.87
N SER A 19 -1.26 6.76 4.91
CA SER A 19 0.19 6.51 4.86
C SER A 19 0.99 7.79 4.61
N ASP A 20 2.16 7.91 5.23
CA ASP A 20 3.17 8.93 4.91
C ASP A 20 4.07 8.55 3.71
N ALA A 21 3.86 7.36 3.13
CA ALA A 21 4.48 6.84 1.93
C ALA A 21 3.43 6.51 0.85
N THR A 22 3.72 5.55 -0.06
CA THR A 22 2.82 5.16 -1.15
C THR A 22 1.56 4.43 -0.70
N GLY A 23 1.58 3.79 0.47
CA GLY A 23 0.45 3.03 1.01
C GLY A 23 0.36 1.57 0.54
N GLU A 24 1.35 1.05 -0.19
CA GLU A 24 1.35 -0.33 -0.70
C GLU A 24 1.17 -1.38 0.40
N THR A 25 1.87 -1.22 1.53
CA THR A 25 1.74 -2.12 2.69
C THR A 25 0.30 -2.16 3.20
N LEU A 26 -0.33 -0.98 3.35
CA LEU A 26 -1.72 -0.89 3.79
C LEU A 26 -2.68 -1.56 2.81
N THR A 27 -2.50 -1.31 1.51
CA THR A 27 -3.32 -1.94 0.46
C THR A 27 -3.21 -3.46 0.50
N THR A 28 -1.99 -3.98 0.65
CA THR A 28 -1.75 -5.43 0.71
C THR A 28 -2.43 -6.06 1.93
N ILE A 29 -2.26 -5.45 3.11
CA ILE A 29 -2.84 -5.95 4.36
C ILE A 29 -4.36 -5.81 4.34
N ALA A 30 -4.90 -4.69 3.86
CA ALA A 30 -6.33 -4.46 3.73
C ALA A 30 -6.99 -5.51 2.84
N LYS A 31 -6.40 -5.82 1.68
CA LYS A 31 -6.87 -6.90 0.80
C LYS A 31 -6.84 -8.26 1.49
N ALA A 32 -5.72 -8.60 2.13
CA ALA A 32 -5.57 -9.88 2.83
C ALA A 32 -6.61 -10.05 3.96
N ALA A 33 -6.93 -8.97 4.69
CA ALA A 33 -7.94 -8.98 5.73
C ALA A 33 -9.36 -9.03 5.15
N SER A 34 -9.67 -8.19 4.16
CA SER A 34 -11.03 -8.04 3.60
C SER A 34 -11.55 -9.31 2.96
N VAL A 35 -10.69 -10.13 2.32
CA VAL A 35 -11.12 -11.40 1.71
C VAL A 35 -11.64 -12.42 2.73
N GLN A 36 -11.34 -12.23 4.03
CA GLN A 36 -11.87 -13.10 5.09
C GLN A 36 -13.35 -12.79 5.43
N TYR A 37 -13.89 -11.67 4.91
CA TYR A 37 -15.25 -11.19 5.18
C TYR A 37 -16.08 -11.13 3.90
N ALA A 38 -16.34 -12.28 3.28
CA ALA A 38 -16.94 -12.41 1.94
C ALA A 38 -18.33 -11.78 1.80
N GLN A 39 -19.06 -11.55 2.91
CA GLN A 39 -20.43 -11.00 2.89
C GLN A 39 -20.50 -9.48 2.86
N VAL A 40 -19.39 -8.78 3.11
CA VAL A 40 -19.31 -7.32 3.14
C VAL A 40 -18.18 -6.83 2.25
N ARG A 41 -18.36 -5.67 1.62
CA ARG A 41 -17.36 -5.11 0.69
C ARG A 41 -16.79 -3.81 1.23
N PRO A 42 -15.46 -3.64 1.23
CA PRO A 42 -14.84 -2.37 1.57
C PRO A 42 -15.05 -1.34 0.47
N ILE A 43 -15.34 -0.10 0.86
CA ILE A 43 -15.16 1.09 0.06
C ILE A 43 -13.84 1.70 0.51
N GLU A 44 -12.79 1.49 -0.27
CA GLU A 44 -11.44 1.89 0.08
C GLU A 44 -11.20 3.37 -0.23
N HIS A 45 -10.66 4.10 0.75
CA HIS A 45 -10.22 5.48 0.64
C HIS A 45 -8.71 5.52 0.90
N MET A 46 -7.92 5.68 -0.16
CA MET A 46 -6.46 5.74 -0.05
C MET A 46 -5.99 7.18 0.16
N HIS A 47 -5.23 7.40 1.23
CA HIS A 47 -4.62 8.68 1.59
C HIS A 47 -3.10 8.54 1.67
N PRO A 48 -2.39 8.55 0.54
CA PRO A 48 -0.93 8.46 0.50
C PRO A 48 -0.29 9.82 0.80
N LEU A 49 1.01 9.78 1.17
CA LEU A 49 1.87 10.95 1.33
C LEU A 49 1.38 11.96 2.37
N VAL A 50 0.72 11.50 3.43
CA VAL A 50 0.23 12.34 4.53
C VAL A 50 1.41 12.67 5.46
N ARG A 51 2.07 13.80 5.22
CA ARG A 51 3.30 14.23 5.90
C ARG A 51 3.17 15.56 6.65
N THR A 52 2.03 16.21 6.54
CA THR A 52 1.77 17.52 7.15
C THR A 52 0.42 17.55 7.84
N SER A 53 0.26 18.39 8.88
CA SER A 53 -1.01 18.60 9.56
C SER A 53 -2.11 19.10 8.62
N ARG A 54 -1.77 19.85 7.56
CA ARG A 54 -2.74 20.30 6.56
C ARG A 54 -3.31 19.13 5.75
N GLN A 55 -2.47 18.18 5.37
CA GLN A 55 -2.90 16.97 4.67
C GLN A 55 -3.74 16.08 5.59
N LEU A 56 -3.29 15.89 6.84
CA LEU A 56 -4.03 15.11 7.83
C LEU A 56 -5.44 15.69 8.09
N LYS A 57 -5.58 17.03 8.19
CA LYS A 57 -6.89 17.67 8.36
C LYS A 57 -7.88 17.32 7.25
N ARG A 58 -7.43 17.23 5.99
CA ARG A 58 -8.29 16.80 4.86
C ARG A 58 -8.74 15.36 5.03
N VAL A 59 -7.80 14.48 5.37
CA VAL A 59 -8.10 13.06 5.62
C VAL A 59 -9.13 12.92 6.75
N LEU A 60 -8.97 13.67 7.83
CA LEU A 60 -9.91 13.66 8.96
C LEU A 60 -11.32 14.12 8.58
N GLN A 61 -11.42 15.09 7.67
CA GLN A 61 -12.72 15.53 7.13
C GLN A 61 -13.39 14.42 6.30
N GLU A 62 -12.62 13.67 5.51
CA GLU A 62 -13.14 12.54 4.73
C GLU A 62 -13.57 11.38 5.65
N ILE A 63 -12.81 11.08 6.70
CA ILE A 63 -13.17 10.07 7.71
C ILE A 63 -14.47 10.49 8.44
N GLU A 64 -14.64 11.77 8.74
CA GLU A 64 -15.85 12.28 9.38
C GLU A 64 -17.09 12.18 8.48
N GLN A 65 -16.92 12.42 7.16
CA GLN A 65 -18.00 12.29 6.17
C GLN A 65 -18.37 10.84 5.86
N ALA A 66 -17.40 9.94 5.91
CA ALA A 66 -17.58 8.51 5.62
C ALA A 66 -16.96 7.65 6.73
N PRO A 67 -17.55 7.61 7.94
CA PRO A 67 -16.97 6.90 9.08
C PRO A 67 -16.75 5.41 8.78
N GLY A 68 -15.57 4.89 9.11
CA GLY A 68 -15.19 3.51 8.84
C GLY A 68 -13.95 3.07 9.58
N ILE A 69 -13.36 1.97 9.16
CA ILE A 69 -12.10 1.46 9.74
C ILE A 69 -10.94 2.32 9.20
N VAL A 70 -10.05 2.74 10.09
CA VAL A 70 -8.84 3.49 9.74
C VAL A 70 -7.61 2.61 10.00
N LEU A 71 -6.88 2.27 8.95
CA LEU A 71 -5.57 1.62 9.03
C LEU A 71 -4.49 2.63 8.63
N TYR A 72 -3.40 2.71 9.39
CA TYR A 72 -2.39 3.70 9.08
C TYR A 72 -0.95 3.20 9.34
N THR A 73 0.02 3.87 8.67
CA THR A 73 1.47 3.64 8.78
C THR A 73 2.25 4.96 8.87
N ILE A 74 1.71 5.95 9.59
CA ILE A 74 2.39 7.24 9.80
C ILE A 74 3.48 7.08 10.86
N VAL A 75 4.69 7.56 10.56
CA VAL A 75 5.85 7.52 11.46
C VAL A 75 5.94 8.77 12.34
N ASN A 76 5.47 9.92 11.85
CA ASN A 76 5.51 11.18 12.61
C ASN A 76 4.55 11.11 13.81
N LYS A 77 5.12 11.28 15.02
CA LYS A 77 4.41 11.11 16.29
C LYS A 77 3.25 12.10 16.46
N ASP A 78 3.45 13.36 16.10
CA ASP A 78 2.43 14.40 16.28
C ASP A 78 1.21 14.13 15.38
N LEU A 79 1.46 13.71 14.12
CA LEU A 79 0.40 13.36 13.18
C LEU A 79 -0.34 12.08 13.60
N MET A 80 0.39 11.11 14.14
CA MET A 80 -0.17 9.87 14.64
C MET A 80 -1.10 10.13 15.83
N GLU A 81 -0.63 10.89 16.83
CA GLU A 81 -1.42 11.24 18.02
C GLU A 81 -2.68 12.04 17.65
N GLU A 82 -2.58 12.98 16.70
CA GLU A 82 -3.73 13.74 16.21
C GLU A 82 -4.74 12.83 15.49
N LEU A 83 -4.28 11.93 14.60
CA LEU A 83 -5.14 10.97 13.91
C LEU A 83 -5.89 10.08 14.89
N GLU A 84 -5.18 9.46 15.83
CA GLU A 84 -5.77 8.57 16.84
C GLU A 84 -6.76 9.30 17.75
N ARG A 85 -6.42 10.51 18.19
CA ARG A 85 -7.31 11.34 19.02
C ARG A 85 -8.63 11.59 18.29
N ARG A 86 -8.55 12.04 17.03
CA ARG A 86 -9.75 12.34 16.22
C ARG A 86 -10.58 11.07 15.93
N CYS A 87 -9.94 9.95 15.63
CA CYS A 87 -10.65 8.69 15.45
C CYS A 87 -11.38 8.24 16.72
N ARG A 88 -10.78 8.44 17.92
CA ARG A 88 -11.47 8.19 19.20
C ARG A 88 -12.68 9.10 19.39
N GLU A 89 -12.57 10.39 19.07
CA GLU A 89 -13.68 11.36 19.13
C GLU A 89 -14.84 10.95 18.20
N LEU A 90 -14.52 10.50 17.00
CA LEU A 90 -15.47 10.01 15.99
C LEU A 90 -15.98 8.59 16.27
N LYS A 91 -15.42 7.92 17.28
CA LYS A 91 -15.73 6.51 17.63
C LYS A 91 -15.54 5.53 16.46
N VAL A 92 -14.54 5.78 15.63
CA VAL A 92 -14.16 4.86 14.54
C VAL A 92 -12.94 4.05 14.96
N PRO A 93 -12.87 2.75 14.57
CA PRO A 93 -11.69 1.92 14.85
C PRO A 93 -10.48 2.45 14.08
N CYS A 94 -9.35 2.60 14.79
CA CYS A 94 -8.09 3.11 14.24
C CYS A 94 -6.94 2.21 14.68
N LEU A 95 -6.13 1.74 13.70
CA LEU A 95 -5.04 0.81 13.97
C LEU A 95 -3.76 1.22 13.23
N HIS A 96 -2.67 1.38 13.99
CA HIS A 96 -1.31 1.43 13.43
C HIS A 96 -0.89 -0.01 13.05
N VAL A 97 -0.84 -0.30 11.76
CA VAL A 97 -0.71 -1.68 11.26
C VAL A 97 0.65 -2.31 11.62
N LEU A 98 1.73 -1.52 11.59
CA LEU A 98 3.08 -2.02 11.86
C LEU A 98 3.44 -2.04 13.35
N GLN A 99 2.74 -1.30 14.21
CA GLN A 99 3.10 -1.17 15.63
C GLN A 99 3.21 -2.51 16.37
N PRO A 100 2.27 -3.46 16.24
CA PRO A 100 2.39 -4.76 16.90
C PRO A 100 3.61 -5.55 16.42
N ILE A 101 3.92 -5.47 15.13
CA ILE A 101 5.09 -6.14 14.53
C ILE A 101 6.39 -5.53 15.06
N MET A 102 6.45 -4.20 15.08
CA MET A 102 7.61 -3.46 15.58
C MET A 102 7.88 -3.74 17.06
N GLN A 103 6.84 -3.86 17.88
CA GLN A 103 6.98 -4.24 19.30
C GLN A 103 7.60 -5.64 19.49
N VAL A 104 7.22 -6.60 18.63
CA VAL A 104 7.81 -7.94 18.66
C VAL A 104 9.30 -7.88 18.27
N PHE A 105 9.65 -7.10 17.25
CA PHE A 105 11.03 -6.92 16.81
C PHE A 105 11.88 -6.24 17.89
N GLU A 106 11.38 -5.17 18.51
CA GLU A 106 12.06 -4.45 19.58
C GLU A 106 12.33 -5.37 20.77
N SER A 107 11.31 -6.16 21.18
CA SER A 107 11.43 -7.11 22.26
C SER A 107 12.45 -8.22 22.00
N TYR A 108 12.49 -8.73 20.75
CA TYR A 108 13.38 -9.83 20.39
C TYR A 108 14.81 -9.37 20.11
N LEU A 109 14.96 -8.24 19.40
CA LEU A 109 16.27 -7.71 18.98
C LEU A 109 16.97 -6.93 20.11
N GLY A 110 16.24 -6.47 21.13
CA GLY A 110 16.78 -5.61 22.19
C GLY A 110 17.32 -4.25 21.68
N ALA A 111 16.87 -3.82 20.50
CA ALA A 111 17.32 -2.60 19.83
C ALA A 111 16.16 -1.60 19.70
N PRO A 112 16.41 -0.29 19.94
CA PRO A 112 15.37 0.72 19.77
C PRO A 112 15.00 0.90 18.31
N GLN A 113 13.74 1.28 18.08
CA GLN A 113 13.25 1.61 16.73
C GLN A 113 13.96 2.86 16.19
N THR A 114 14.30 2.83 14.90
CA THR A 114 14.76 4.01 14.17
C THR A 114 13.67 4.42 13.18
N PRO A 115 12.81 5.38 13.54
CA PRO A 115 11.68 5.77 12.69
C PRO A 115 12.16 6.32 11.34
N THR A 116 11.86 5.61 10.25
CA THR A 116 12.25 6.02 8.89
C THR A 116 11.03 5.98 7.98
N VAL A 117 10.63 7.15 7.47
CA VAL A 117 9.53 7.26 6.49
C VAL A 117 9.95 6.58 5.19
N ALA A 118 9.10 5.70 4.67
CA ALA A 118 9.33 4.97 3.41
C ALA A 118 10.66 4.17 3.37
N GLY A 119 11.20 3.76 4.51
CA GLY A 119 12.44 3.01 4.60
C GLY A 119 12.44 1.68 3.81
N GLN A 120 11.27 1.13 3.54
CA GLN A 120 11.09 -0.05 2.69
C GLN A 120 11.27 0.24 1.18
N HIS A 121 11.24 1.50 0.77
CA HIS A 121 11.43 1.96 -0.60
C HIS A 121 12.78 2.68 -0.73
N VAL A 122 13.82 2.09 -0.19
CA VAL A 122 15.18 2.55 -0.47
C VAL A 122 15.37 2.42 -1.98
N LEU A 123 15.72 3.54 -2.64
CA LEU A 123 16.13 3.55 -4.05
C LEU A 123 17.50 2.87 -4.13
N ASP A 124 17.49 1.55 -3.99
CA ASP A 124 18.69 0.73 -4.04
C ASP A 124 19.04 0.33 -5.50
N ALA A 125 20.16 -0.35 -5.65
CA ALA A 125 20.60 -0.82 -6.96
C ALA A 125 19.56 -1.74 -7.64
N ASP A 126 18.76 -2.48 -6.86
CA ASP A 126 17.73 -3.38 -7.38
C ASP A 126 16.54 -2.60 -7.94
N TYR A 127 16.16 -1.47 -7.31
CA TYR A 127 15.16 -0.58 -7.86
C TYR A 127 15.58 -0.02 -9.21
N PHE A 128 16.81 0.54 -9.30
CA PHE A 128 17.31 1.10 -10.55
C PHE A 128 17.44 0.04 -11.64
N ARG A 129 17.94 -1.16 -11.33
CA ARG A 129 17.98 -2.28 -12.28
C ARG A 129 16.61 -2.61 -12.86
N ARG A 130 15.56 -2.64 -12.04
CA ARG A 130 14.19 -2.87 -12.50
C ARG A 130 13.68 -1.76 -13.41
N ILE A 131 13.99 -0.51 -13.09
CA ILE A 131 13.62 0.63 -13.94
C ILE A 131 14.36 0.57 -15.28
N ASP A 132 15.66 0.25 -15.27
CA ASP A 132 16.46 0.11 -16.49
C ASP A 132 15.95 -1.05 -17.35
N ALA A 133 15.65 -2.20 -16.75
CA ALA A 133 15.06 -3.35 -17.44
C ALA A 133 13.69 -3.03 -18.05
N LEU A 134 12.83 -2.26 -17.36
CA LEU A 134 11.56 -1.80 -17.90
C LEU A 134 11.74 -0.84 -19.08
N ASN A 135 12.63 0.13 -18.96
CA ASN A 135 12.94 1.08 -20.03
C ASN A 135 13.50 0.35 -21.26
N PHE A 136 14.44 -0.58 -21.04
CA PHE A 136 14.98 -1.44 -22.11
C PHE A 136 13.86 -2.21 -22.81
N THR A 137 13.00 -2.89 -22.07
CA THR A 137 11.88 -3.66 -22.60
C THR A 137 10.93 -2.79 -23.44
N MET A 138 10.59 -1.59 -22.97
CA MET A 138 9.68 -0.69 -23.67
C MET A 138 10.28 -0.13 -24.96
N THR A 139 11.60 0.07 -25.01
CA THR A 139 12.30 0.57 -26.21
C THR A 139 12.48 -0.51 -27.28
N HIS A 140 12.49 -1.80 -26.89
CA HIS A 140 12.72 -2.95 -27.77
C HIS A 140 11.43 -3.73 -28.09
N ASP A 141 10.26 -3.21 -27.75
CA ASP A 141 8.98 -3.85 -28.06
C ASP A 141 8.53 -3.60 -29.53
N ASP A 142 7.62 -4.42 -30.02
CA ASP A 142 7.00 -4.35 -31.36
C ASP A 142 7.98 -4.34 -32.55
N GLY A 143 9.04 -5.16 -32.48
CA GLY A 143 9.97 -5.38 -33.61
C GLY A 143 10.91 -4.20 -33.85
N ARG A 144 10.99 -3.25 -32.95
CA ARG A 144 12.10 -2.30 -32.91
C ARG A 144 13.36 -3.08 -32.53
N LEU A 145 14.32 -3.11 -33.43
CA LEU A 145 15.62 -3.78 -33.26
C LEU A 145 16.71 -2.72 -33.18
N PRO A 146 16.90 -2.05 -32.04
CA PRO A 146 18.04 -1.18 -31.84
C PRO A 146 19.34 -2.00 -31.87
N ASP A 147 20.46 -1.33 -32.13
CA ASP A 147 21.79 -1.96 -32.24
C ASP A 147 22.28 -2.64 -30.95
N ASP A 148 21.61 -2.37 -29.81
CA ASP A 148 21.95 -2.87 -28.48
C ASP A 148 21.12 -4.09 -28.03
N LEU A 149 20.34 -4.73 -28.93
CA LEU A 149 19.58 -5.94 -28.62
C LEU A 149 20.45 -7.08 -28.05
N ASN A 150 21.72 -7.11 -28.42
CA ASN A 150 22.71 -8.08 -27.92
C ASN A 150 23.04 -7.93 -26.42
N THR A 151 22.58 -6.84 -25.79
CA THR A 151 22.72 -6.62 -24.34
C THR A 151 21.52 -7.15 -23.54
N ALA A 152 20.50 -7.68 -24.21
CA ALA A 152 19.33 -8.26 -23.56
C ALA A 152 19.68 -9.58 -22.85
N ASP A 153 19.25 -9.75 -21.61
CA ASP A 153 19.36 -11.02 -20.89
C ASP A 153 18.43 -12.09 -21.43
N ILE A 154 17.23 -11.68 -21.90
CA ILE A 154 16.20 -12.56 -22.43
C ILE A 154 15.57 -11.92 -23.69
N VAL A 155 15.48 -12.68 -24.78
CA VAL A 155 14.77 -12.27 -26.00
C VAL A 155 13.57 -13.21 -26.21
N LEU A 156 12.35 -12.64 -26.28
CA LEU A 156 11.12 -13.38 -26.51
C LEU A 156 10.75 -13.35 -28.00
N LEU A 157 10.78 -14.52 -28.63
CA LEU A 157 10.39 -14.70 -30.02
C LEU A 157 9.03 -15.44 -30.11
N GLY A 158 8.23 -15.05 -31.08
CA GLY A 158 6.94 -15.69 -31.33
C GLY A 158 6.04 -14.88 -32.24
N ILE A 159 4.97 -15.51 -32.70
CA ILE A 159 3.96 -14.87 -33.55
C ILE A 159 3.23 -13.76 -32.81
N SER A 160 2.56 -12.86 -33.54
CA SER A 160 1.76 -11.79 -32.94
C SER A 160 0.67 -12.34 -32.02
N ARG A 161 0.33 -11.58 -30.96
CA ARG A 161 -0.72 -11.90 -29.96
C ARG A 161 -0.47 -13.14 -29.10
N THR A 162 0.78 -13.52 -28.85
CA THR A 162 1.18 -14.60 -27.94
C THR A 162 1.65 -14.11 -26.58
N SER A 163 1.18 -12.96 -26.14
CA SER A 163 1.48 -12.37 -24.81
C SER A 163 2.97 -12.05 -24.58
N LYS A 164 3.77 -11.84 -25.63
CA LYS A 164 5.20 -11.50 -25.47
C LYS A 164 5.40 -10.23 -24.67
N THR A 165 4.77 -9.13 -25.08
CA THR A 165 4.87 -7.83 -24.40
C THR A 165 4.46 -7.88 -22.92
N PRO A 166 3.31 -8.45 -22.52
CA PRO A 166 3.01 -8.61 -21.09
C PRO A 166 4.04 -9.47 -20.34
N THR A 167 4.58 -10.50 -20.99
CA THR A 167 5.58 -11.36 -20.39
C THR A 167 6.92 -10.65 -20.21
N SER A 168 7.38 -9.87 -21.20
CA SER A 168 8.62 -9.11 -21.08
C SER A 168 8.54 -8.04 -20.00
N ILE A 169 7.42 -7.30 -19.91
CA ILE A 169 7.18 -6.34 -18.81
C ILE A 169 7.16 -7.04 -17.46
N TYR A 170 6.52 -8.22 -17.36
CA TYR A 170 6.50 -8.99 -16.11
C TYR A 170 7.90 -9.42 -15.67
N LEU A 171 8.74 -9.88 -16.60
CA LEU A 171 10.13 -10.27 -16.33
C LEU A 171 10.96 -9.05 -15.92
N ALA A 172 10.88 -7.95 -16.66
CA ALA A 172 11.60 -6.70 -16.37
C ALA A 172 11.28 -6.13 -14.98
N ASN A 173 10.05 -6.28 -14.49
CA ASN A 173 9.68 -5.90 -13.13
C ASN A 173 10.38 -6.73 -12.04
N ARG A 174 11.03 -7.81 -12.37
CA ARG A 174 11.78 -8.65 -11.42
C ARG A 174 13.28 -8.37 -11.42
N GLY A 175 13.80 -7.57 -12.34
CA GLY A 175 15.19 -7.15 -12.50
C GLY A 175 16.01 -8.14 -13.30
#